data_c15e8f585a37b0068a7ed70a39790c92
#
_entry.id   c15e8f585a37b0068a7ed70a39790c92
#
_cell.length_a   1.000
_cell.length_b   1.000
_cell.length_c   1.000
_cell.angle_alpha   90.00
_cell.angle_beta   90.00
_cell.angle_gamma   90.00
#
_symmetry.space_group_name_H-M   'P 1'
#
loop_
_entity.id
_entity.type
_entity.pdbx_description
1 polymer ?
#
loop_
_entity_poly.entity_id
_entity_poly.type
_entity_poly.pdbx_seq_one_letter_code
_entity_poly.pdbx_strand_id
1 'polypeptide(L)'
;MTTGGLTYAAAEPSPALQPYVRQLSAYSERYDTPLERRQPPFAGIVLIFGFGAPLGLDGPGGARRLASFTGGLHETYVDTVTTGAAEGVQVDLTPAGARRLLGIPLSELANRVIPLEEALGPWAGTAVERLAGAGDRHARLALLDGLLVRRIHTAPDPDPRVGWAWSRLVATGGAAGVAALARELGWSHRHLVARFRDQIGLTPKAAARVLRFEHALDRLRGGARPADTAAACGYYDQAHMNRDFRTMAGASPGELVRSWTAGRAIVPG
;
A
#
# COMPACT_ATOMS: atom_id res chain seq x y z
N MET A 1 -22.57 -21.48 5.99
CA MET A 1 -22.60 -20.15 6.67
C MET A 1 -21.21 -19.96 7.23
N THR A 2 -20.43 -19.03 6.69
CA THR A 2 -19.07 -18.75 7.17
C THR A 2 -19.21 -17.97 8.48
N THR A 3 -19.08 -18.64 9.61
CA THR A 3 -19.08 -18.03 10.93
C THR A 3 -17.68 -17.48 11.18
N GLY A 4 -17.46 -16.26 10.76
CA GLY A 4 -16.20 -15.56 10.96
C GLY A 4 -16.41 -14.06 10.90
N GLY A 5 -15.55 -13.29 11.52
CA GLY A 5 -15.66 -11.84 11.57
C GLY A 5 -14.31 -11.15 11.51
N LEU A 6 -14.28 -10.02 10.82
CA LEU A 6 -13.21 -9.04 10.89
C LEU A 6 -13.64 -7.96 11.90
N THR A 7 -12.80 -7.71 12.89
CA THR A 7 -12.89 -6.52 13.73
C THR A 7 -11.73 -5.61 13.41
N TYR A 8 -12.02 -4.34 13.23
CA TYR A 8 -11.10 -3.34 12.73
C TYR A 8 -11.20 -2.06 13.54
N ALA A 9 -10.07 -1.43 13.82
CA ALA A 9 -9.98 -0.09 14.39
C ALA A 9 -8.91 0.69 13.65
N ALA A 10 -9.20 1.92 13.27
CA ALA A 10 -8.24 2.83 12.68
C ALA A 10 -7.98 4.01 13.61
N ALA A 11 -6.79 4.61 13.47
CA ALA A 11 -6.44 5.84 14.15
C ALA A 11 -5.73 6.79 13.19
N GLU A 12 -5.97 8.07 13.37
CA GLU A 12 -5.18 9.11 12.71
C GLU A 12 -3.77 9.09 13.26
N PRO A 13 -2.73 9.16 12.41
CA PRO A 13 -1.36 9.30 12.87
C PRO A 13 -1.16 10.63 13.58
N SER A 14 -0.29 10.64 14.60
CA SER A 14 0.10 11.88 15.28
C SER A 14 0.64 12.92 14.27
N PRO A 15 0.59 14.23 14.59
CA PRO A 15 1.04 15.28 13.69
C PRO A 15 2.47 15.08 13.15
N ALA A 16 3.35 14.49 13.96
CA ALA A 16 4.72 14.17 13.56
C ALA A 16 4.79 13.07 12.47
N LEU A 17 3.80 12.20 12.38
CA LEU A 17 3.72 11.10 11.41
C LEU A 17 2.89 11.40 10.17
N GLN A 18 2.01 12.40 10.19
CA GLN A 18 1.12 12.72 9.06
C GLN A 18 1.81 12.84 7.69
N PRO A 19 3.04 13.38 7.55
CA PRO A 19 3.73 13.40 6.26
C PRO A 19 4.20 12.02 5.78
N TYR A 20 4.28 11.03 6.69
CA TYR A 20 4.92 9.73 6.48
C TYR A 20 3.97 8.55 6.53
N VAL A 21 2.86 8.67 7.26
CA VAL A 21 1.88 7.61 7.51
C VAL A 21 0.53 8.05 6.97
N ARG A 22 -0.06 7.25 6.10
CA ARG A 22 -1.41 7.47 5.56
C ARG A 22 -2.47 7.00 6.54
N GLN A 23 -2.23 5.83 7.16
CA GLN A 23 -3.19 5.20 8.08
C GLN A 23 -2.48 4.27 9.06
N LEU A 24 -3.02 4.20 10.26
CA LEU A 24 -2.73 3.17 11.26
C LEU A 24 -4.01 2.37 11.52
N SER A 25 -3.92 1.05 11.52
CA SER A 25 -5.08 0.21 11.81
C SER A 25 -4.70 -1.04 12.60
N ALA A 26 -5.59 -1.47 13.48
CA ALA A 26 -5.47 -2.73 14.20
C ALA A 26 -6.62 -3.64 13.77
N TYR A 27 -6.31 -4.90 13.48
CA TYR A 27 -7.28 -5.87 13.02
C TYR A 27 -7.20 -7.18 13.82
N SER A 28 -8.32 -7.84 13.91
CA SER A 28 -8.41 -9.24 14.35
C SER A 28 -9.48 -9.91 13.51
N GLU A 29 -9.13 -11.02 12.90
CA GLU A 29 -10.02 -11.78 12.06
C GLU A 29 -9.92 -13.28 12.38
N ARG A 30 -11.07 -13.98 12.29
CA ARG A 30 -11.15 -15.41 12.49
C ARG A 30 -12.11 -16.00 11.48
N TYR A 31 -11.67 -17.06 10.79
CA TYR A 31 -12.47 -17.77 9.81
C TYR A 31 -12.31 -19.28 9.99
N ASP A 32 -13.42 -20.02 9.94
CA ASP A 32 -13.44 -21.49 10.04
C ASP A 32 -12.93 -22.15 8.75
N THR A 33 -13.03 -21.44 7.63
CA THR A 33 -12.52 -21.86 6.33
C THR A 33 -11.55 -20.83 5.79
N PRO A 34 -10.55 -21.22 4.96
CA PRO A 34 -9.64 -20.28 4.35
C PRO A 34 -10.40 -19.17 3.59
N LEU A 35 -10.04 -17.93 3.83
CA LEU A 35 -10.59 -16.79 3.13
C LEU A 35 -9.53 -16.20 2.20
N GLU A 36 -9.81 -16.27 0.90
CA GLU A 36 -8.96 -15.67 -0.13
C GLU A 36 -9.44 -14.26 -0.44
N ARG A 37 -8.50 -13.33 -0.53
CA ARG A 37 -8.74 -11.95 -0.92
C ARG A 37 -7.70 -11.51 -1.92
N ARG A 38 -8.12 -10.74 -2.91
CA ARG A 38 -7.23 -10.06 -3.84
C ARG A 38 -7.01 -8.63 -3.41
N GLN A 39 -5.75 -8.30 -3.15
CA GLN A 39 -5.31 -6.96 -2.75
C GLN A 39 -4.78 -6.22 -3.98
N PRO A 40 -5.51 -5.25 -4.53
CA PRO A 40 -5.02 -4.44 -5.63
C PRO A 40 -3.88 -3.52 -5.15
N PRO A 41 -3.00 -3.08 -6.07
CA PRO A 41 -1.95 -2.14 -5.71
C PRO A 41 -2.54 -0.80 -5.28
N PHE A 42 -1.86 -0.12 -4.39
CA PHE A 42 -2.14 1.25 -3.98
C PHE A 42 -0.85 2.07 -3.94
N ALA A 43 -0.97 3.39 -3.90
CA ALA A 43 0.17 4.31 -3.94
C ALA A 43 0.81 4.49 -2.54
N GLY A 44 1.18 3.38 -1.91
CA GLY A 44 1.79 3.34 -0.58
C GLY A 44 2.56 2.05 -0.34
N ILE A 45 3.15 1.94 0.81
CA ILE A 45 3.90 0.79 1.30
C ILE A 45 3.23 0.28 2.57
N VAL A 46 2.88 -1.01 2.59
CA VAL A 46 2.26 -1.62 3.75
C VAL A 46 3.29 -2.24 4.67
N LEU A 47 3.13 -2.04 5.98
CA LEU A 47 3.80 -2.83 7.01
C LEU A 47 2.75 -3.54 7.85
N ILE A 48 2.93 -4.84 8.05
CA ILE A 48 2.11 -5.66 8.93
C ILE A 48 2.95 -6.15 10.10
N PHE A 49 2.52 -5.82 11.30
CA PHE A 49 3.02 -6.36 12.57
C PHE A 49 1.99 -7.39 13.04
N GLY A 50 2.15 -8.64 12.59
CA GLY A 50 1.21 -9.72 12.88
C GLY A 50 1.67 -10.56 14.07
N PHE A 51 0.74 -10.91 14.93
CA PHE A 51 0.95 -11.77 16.11
C PHE A 51 -0.05 -12.93 16.19
N GLY A 52 -0.76 -13.20 15.10
CA GLY A 52 -1.63 -14.36 14.91
C GLY A 52 -1.04 -15.38 13.94
N ALA A 53 -1.92 -16.14 13.29
CA ALA A 53 -1.52 -17.08 12.24
C ALA A 53 -0.90 -16.34 11.05
N PRO A 54 0.13 -16.93 10.41
CA PRO A 54 0.70 -16.34 9.20
C PRO A 54 -0.32 -16.26 8.05
N LEU A 55 -0.31 -15.14 7.32
CA LEU A 55 -1.05 -14.97 6.09
C LEU A 55 -0.34 -15.70 4.93
N GLY A 56 -1.09 -16.41 4.10
CA GLY A 56 -0.64 -16.80 2.77
C GLY A 56 -0.63 -15.58 1.88
N LEU A 57 0.44 -15.39 1.12
CA LEU A 57 0.65 -14.28 0.20
C LEU A 57 1.12 -14.86 -1.12
N ASP A 58 0.46 -14.52 -2.23
CA ASP A 58 0.88 -14.90 -3.58
C ASP A 58 0.85 -13.69 -4.51
N GLY A 59 1.98 -13.39 -5.10
CA GLY A 59 2.17 -12.21 -5.93
C GLY A 59 3.45 -12.29 -6.77
N PRO A 60 3.90 -11.19 -7.38
CA PRO A 60 5.08 -11.18 -8.27
C PRO A 60 6.35 -11.74 -7.65
N GLY A 61 6.47 -11.68 -6.32
CA GLY A 61 7.61 -12.25 -5.56
C GLY A 61 7.50 -13.73 -5.22
N GLY A 62 6.44 -14.43 -5.71
CA GLY A 62 6.12 -15.83 -5.41
C GLY A 62 5.31 -16.00 -4.12
N ALA A 63 4.83 -17.24 -3.91
CA ALA A 63 4.02 -17.59 -2.75
C ALA A 63 4.85 -17.64 -1.46
N ARG A 64 4.32 -17.06 -0.38
CA ARG A 64 4.94 -17.01 0.96
C ARG A 64 3.89 -17.14 2.07
N ARG A 65 4.35 -17.48 3.27
CA ARG A 65 3.51 -17.42 4.49
C ARG A 65 4.26 -16.59 5.53
N LEU A 66 3.70 -15.43 5.87
CA LEU A 66 4.34 -14.47 6.77
C LEU A 66 3.32 -13.93 7.78
N ALA A 67 3.71 -13.86 9.05
CA ALA A 67 2.91 -13.17 10.08
C ALA A 67 3.17 -11.66 10.03
N SER A 68 4.44 -11.27 9.96
CA SER A 68 4.87 -9.88 9.89
C SER A 68 5.67 -9.64 8.62
N PHE A 69 5.29 -8.63 7.83
CA PHE A 69 5.90 -8.37 6.52
C PHE A 69 5.76 -6.91 6.09
N THR A 70 6.50 -6.54 5.08
CA THR A 70 6.30 -5.29 4.33
C THR A 70 6.17 -5.59 2.84
N GLY A 71 5.27 -4.87 2.19
CA GLY A 71 5.12 -4.88 0.73
C GLY A 71 5.46 -3.51 0.16
N GLY A 72 6.32 -3.46 -0.86
CA GLY A 72 6.63 -2.24 -1.61
C GLY A 72 5.46 -1.80 -2.50
N LEU A 73 5.68 -0.78 -3.35
CA LEU A 73 4.71 -0.46 -4.38
C LEU A 73 4.66 -1.61 -5.42
N HIS A 74 3.44 -1.99 -5.76
CA HIS A 74 3.17 -3.05 -6.74
C HIS A 74 2.53 -2.48 -8.02
N GLU A 75 2.76 -3.15 -9.13
CA GLU A 75 2.09 -2.87 -10.42
C GLU A 75 0.98 -3.87 -10.74
N THR A 76 0.76 -4.85 -9.85
CA THR A 76 -0.30 -5.85 -9.93
C THR A 76 -0.79 -6.20 -8.53
N TYR A 77 -1.86 -6.98 -8.44
CA TYR A 77 -2.43 -7.44 -7.18
C TYR A 77 -1.56 -8.48 -6.46
N VAL A 78 -1.83 -8.65 -5.18
CA VAL A 78 -1.33 -9.76 -4.35
C VAL A 78 -2.54 -10.51 -3.82
N ASP A 79 -2.60 -11.82 -4.03
CA ASP A 79 -3.62 -12.66 -3.42
C ASP A 79 -3.20 -13.00 -1.98
N THR A 80 -4.12 -12.86 -1.05
CA THR A 80 -3.91 -13.15 0.37
C THR A 80 -4.86 -14.25 0.82
N VAL A 81 -4.37 -15.17 1.66
CA VAL A 81 -5.16 -16.24 2.23
C VAL A 81 -5.05 -16.20 3.75
N THR A 82 -6.18 -15.96 4.41
CA THR A 82 -6.28 -16.04 5.88
C THR A 82 -6.82 -17.40 6.26
N THR A 83 -6.12 -18.10 7.15
CA THR A 83 -6.56 -19.39 7.72
C THR A 83 -6.63 -19.30 9.23
N GLY A 84 -7.79 -19.60 9.81
CA GLY A 84 -7.97 -19.56 11.27
C GLY A 84 -8.03 -18.12 11.79
N ALA A 85 -7.20 -17.79 12.78
CA ALA A 85 -7.17 -16.49 13.42
C ALA A 85 -5.91 -15.71 13.02
N ALA A 86 -6.11 -14.53 12.44
CA ALA A 86 -5.05 -13.56 12.18
C ALA A 86 -5.29 -12.29 12.99
N GLU A 87 -4.25 -11.74 13.59
CA GLU A 87 -4.31 -10.54 14.40
C GLU A 87 -3.05 -9.70 14.18
N GLY A 88 -3.20 -8.40 14.11
CA GLY A 88 -2.06 -7.53 13.88
C GLY A 88 -2.37 -6.05 13.85
N VAL A 89 -1.33 -5.28 13.57
CA VAL A 89 -1.42 -3.85 13.28
C VAL A 89 -0.81 -3.59 11.90
N GLN A 90 -1.53 -2.82 11.09
CA GLN A 90 -1.12 -2.39 9.76
C GLN A 90 -0.75 -0.91 9.78
N VAL A 91 0.30 -0.58 9.07
CA VAL A 91 0.73 0.79 8.78
C VAL A 91 0.77 0.97 7.28
N ASP A 92 0.04 1.93 6.76
CA ASP A 92 0.13 2.37 5.38
C ASP A 92 1.03 3.61 5.31
N LEU A 93 2.20 3.45 4.73
CA LEU A 93 3.21 4.49 4.62
C LEU A 93 3.13 5.22 3.28
N THR A 94 3.44 6.51 3.30
CA THR A 94 3.87 7.19 2.09
C THR A 94 5.25 6.66 1.66
N PRO A 95 5.66 6.78 0.39
CA PRO A 95 7.03 6.43 -0.01
C PRO A 95 8.10 7.18 0.80
N ALA A 96 7.87 8.45 1.14
CA ALA A 96 8.78 9.21 2.00
C ALA A 96 8.89 8.59 3.41
N GLY A 97 7.76 8.17 3.99
CA GLY A 97 7.73 7.48 5.27
C GLY A 97 8.46 6.14 5.24
N ALA A 98 8.21 5.34 4.20
CA ALA A 98 8.87 4.07 4.01
C ALA A 98 10.39 4.24 3.84
N ARG A 99 10.83 5.21 3.03
CA ARG A 99 12.26 5.50 2.83
C ARG A 99 12.95 5.88 4.12
N ARG A 100 12.31 6.69 4.98
CA ARG A 100 12.84 7.05 6.30
C ARG A 100 12.84 5.88 7.27
N LEU A 101 11.73 5.14 7.34
CA LEU A 101 11.58 4.06 8.32
C LEU A 101 12.48 2.86 8.02
N LEU A 102 12.59 2.46 6.74
CA LEU A 102 13.32 1.28 6.32
C LEU A 102 14.82 1.56 6.06
N GLY A 103 15.16 2.77 5.63
CA GLY A 103 16.55 3.17 5.36
C GLY A 103 17.18 2.55 4.10
N ILE A 104 16.42 1.75 3.32
CA ILE A 104 16.87 1.05 2.11
C ILE A 104 16.29 1.72 0.85
N PRO A 105 16.91 1.54 -0.32
CA PRO A 105 16.30 1.92 -1.59
C PRO A 105 14.96 1.21 -1.80
N LEU A 106 13.88 1.97 -2.03
CA LEU A 106 12.57 1.35 -2.22
C LEU A 106 12.46 0.53 -3.51
N SER A 107 13.40 0.72 -4.45
CA SER A 107 13.54 -0.16 -5.63
C SER A 107 13.82 -1.62 -5.27
N GLU A 108 14.36 -1.91 -4.09
CA GLU A 108 14.57 -3.27 -3.60
C GLU A 108 13.28 -3.96 -3.14
N LEU A 109 12.26 -3.16 -2.79
CA LEU A 109 10.93 -3.62 -2.38
C LEU A 109 9.91 -3.63 -3.52
N ALA A 110 10.21 -2.98 -4.65
CA ALA A 110 9.26 -2.86 -5.77
C ALA A 110 8.76 -4.23 -6.23
N ASN A 111 7.43 -4.42 -6.26
CA ASN A 111 6.78 -5.68 -6.62
C ASN A 111 7.21 -6.88 -5.73
N ARG A 112 7.58 -6.62 -4.49
CA ARG A 112 8.00 -7.68 -3.55
C ARG A 112 7.30 -7.53 -2.20
N VAL A 113 7.07 -8.67 -1.56
CA VAL A 113 6.71 -8.77 -0.14
C VAL A 113 7.84 -9.51 0.56
N ILE A 114 8.38 -8.93 1.64
CA ILE A 114 9.49 -9.50 2.42
C ILE A 114 9.14 -9.57 3.90
N PRO A 115 9.76 -10.48 4.67
CA PRO A 115 9.62 -10.49 6.13
C PRO A 115 9.98 -9.13 6.73
N LEU A 116 9.23 -8.70 7.74
CA LEU A 116 9.43 -7.41 8.38
C LEU A 116 10.82 -7.28 9.00
N GLU A 117 11.38 -8.39 9.50
CA GLU A 117 12.74 -8.45 10.08
C GLU A 117 13.84 -8.26 9.02
N GLU A 118 13.61 -8.70 7.77
CA GLU A 118 14.54 -8.44 6.66
C GLU A 118 14.64 -6.93 6.38
N ALA A 119 13.53 -6.20 6.51
CA ALA A 119 13.46 -4.77 6.23
C ALA A 119 13.89 -3.88 7.43
N LEU A 120 13.60 -4.28 8.66
CA LEU A 120 13.73 -3.44 9.86
C LEU A 120 14.75 -3.98 10.89
N GLY A 121 15.32 -5.16 10.63
CA GLY A 121 16.22 -5.84 11.54
C GLY A 121 15.54 -6.27 12.86
N PRO A 122 16.32 -6.48 13.94
CA PRO A 122 15.80 -6.94 15.24
C PRO A 122 14.73 -6.05 15.87
N TRP A 123 14.68 -4.78 15.45
CA TRP A 123 13.64 -3.83 15.91
C TRP A 123 12.24 -4.33 15.58
N ALA A 124 12.06 -5.04 14.43
CA ALA A 124 10.77 -5.58 14.04
C ALA A 124 10.22 -6.57 15.08
N GLY A 125 11.02 -7.55 15.50
CA GLY A 125 10.66 -8.53 16.52
C GLY A 125 10.28 -7.86 17.85
N THR A 126 11.12 -6.93 18.33
CA THR A 126 10.82 -6.17 19.55
C THR A 126 9.52 -5.37 19.44
N ALA A 127 9.24 -4.76 18.29
CA ALA A 127 7.99 -4.04 18.08
C ALA A 127 6.78 -4.98 18.09
N VAL A 128 6.86 -6.13 17.40
CA VAL A 128 5.80 -7.15 17.37
C VAL A 128 5.49 -7.66 18.79
N GLU A 129 6.51 -8.02 19.58
CA GLU A 129 6.34 -8.49 20.97
C GLU A 129 5.63 -7.45 21.85
N ARG A 130 6.05 -6.18 21.75
CA ARG A 130 5.44 -5.10 22.52
C ARG A 130 3.99 -4.84 22.12
N LEU A 131 3.68 -4.88 20.81
CA LEU A 131 2.33 -4.69 20.29
C LEU A 131 1.42 -5.86 20.68
N ALA A 132 1.92 -7.09 20.64
CA ALA A 132 1.18 -8.28 21.08
C ALA A 132 0.82 -8.19 22.57
N GLY A 133 1.74 -7.69 23.40
CA GLY A 133 1.56 -7.50 24.85
C GLY A 133 0.68 -6.30 25.24
N ALA A 134 0.33 -5.42 24.31
CA ALA A 134 -0.53 -4.28 24.61
C ALA A 134 -2.00 -4.71 24.79
N GLY A 135 -2.69 -4.09 25.76
CA GLY A 135 -3.97 -4.56 26.29
C GLY A 135 -5.12 -4.62 25.27
N ASP A 136 -5.26 -3.58 24.43
CA ASP A 136 -6.32 -3.50 23.44
C ASP A 136 -5.84 -2.86 22.14
N ARG A 137 -6.76 -2.77 21.15
CA ARG A 137 -6.44 -2.20 19.83
C ARG A 137 -6.03 -0.73 19.88
N HIS A 138 -6.62 0.08 20.74
CA HIS A 138 -6.28 1.50 20.87
C HIS A 138 -4.90 1.66 21.51
N ALA A 139 -4.61 0.88 22.54
CA ALA A 139 -3.27 0.84 23.16
C ALA A 139 -2.20 0.40 22.16
N ARG A 140 -2.49 -0.57 21.29
CA ARG A 140 -1.58 -1.01 20.22
C ARG A 140 -1.30 0.11 19.22
N LEU A 141 -2.34 0.82 18.77
CA LEU A 141 -2.20 1.94 17.83
C LEU A 141 -1.40 3.08 18.44
N ALA A 142 -1.68 3.47 19.68
CA ALA A 142 -0.93 4.51 20.39
C ALA A 142 0.54 4.11 20.62
N LEU A 143 0.79 2.84 20.99
CA LEU A 143 2.15 2.31 21.15
C LEU A 143 2.92 2.34 19.83
N LEU A 144 2.28 1.90 18.73
CA LEU A 144 2.90 1.89 17.40
C LEU A 144 3.22 3.30 16.92
N ASP A 145 2.31 4.25 17.10
CA ASP A 145 2.54 5.66 16.76
C ASP A 145 3.82 6.18 17.45
N GLY A 146 3.94 5.97 18.76
CA GLY A 146 5.13 6.37 19.52
C GLY A 146 6.41 5.64 19.09
N LEU A 147 6.34 4.38 18.66
CA LEU A 147 7.48 3.64 18.12
C LEU A 147 7.95 4.20 16.78
N LEU A 148 7.01 4.51 15.90
CA LEU A 148 7.27 5.07 14.56
C LEU A 148 7.85 6.48 14.66
N VAL A 149 7.29 7.35 15.52
CA VAL A 149 7.83 8.71 15.76
C VAL A 149 9.32 8.64 16.08
N ARG A 150 9.69 7.82 17.07
CA ARG A 150 11.10 7.71 17.48
C ARG A 150 12.00 7.23 16.34
N ARG A 151 11.55 6.28 15.54
CA ARG A 151 12.36 5.69 14.48
C ARG A 151 12.49 6.63 13.26
N ILE A 152 11.41 7.28 12.87
CA ILE A 152 11.41 8.20 11.71
C ILE A 152 12.29 9.43 11.97
N HIS A 153 12.33 9.95 13.20
CA HIS A 153 13.12 11.13 13.53
C HIS A 153 14.64 10.93 13.41
N THR A 154 15.12 9.69 13.53
CA THR A 154 16.56 9.37 13.44
C THR A 154 17.06 9.12 12.01
N ALA A 155 16.17 9.09 11.04
CA ALA A 155 16.50 8.75 9.65
C ALA A 155 16.80 9.99 8.80
N PRO A 156 17.70 9.90 7.81
CA PRO A 156 17.98 11.00 6.89
C PRO A 156 16.75 11.33 6.02
N ASP A 157 16.64 12.60 5.65
CA ASP A 157 15.56 13.07 4.79
C ASP A 157 15.71 12.54 3.35
N PRO A 158 14.60 12.13 2.70
CA PRO A 158 14.57 11.87 1.28
C PRO A 158 14.89 13.14 0.46
N ASP A 159 15.34 12.97 -0.79
CA ASP A 159 15.55 14.12 -1.68
C ASP A 159 14.22 14.87 -1.91
N PRO A 160 14.12 16.16 -1.51
CA PRO A 160 12.87 16.92 -1.58
C PRO A 160 12.36 17.09 -3.02
N ARG A 161 13.24 17.02 -4.02
CA ARG A 161 12.87 17.11 -5.45
C ARG A 161 12.12 15.87 -5.91
N VAL A 162 12.50 14.68 -5.41
CA VAL A 162 11.73 13.45 -5.65
C VAL A 162 10.38 13.51 -4.93
N GLY A 163 10.37 14.02 -3.70
CA GLY A 163 9.13 14.27 -2.95
C GLY A 163 8.19 15.22 -3.69
N TRP A 164 8.73 16.30 -4.27
CA TRP A 164 7.96 17.23 -5.11
C TRP A 164 7.36 16.51 -6.34
N ALA A 165 8.18 15.73 -7.08
CA ALA A 165 7.70 15.00 -8.26
C ALA A 165 6.59 13.99 -7.89
N TRP A 166 6.73 13.30 -6.76
CA TRP A 166 5.70 12.41 -6.22
C TRP A 166 4.42 13.17 -5.90
N SER A 167 4.51 14.29 -5.17
CA SER A 167 3.35 15.12 -4.83
C SER A 167 2.61 15.64 -6.06
N ARG A 168 3.34 16.02 -7.13
CA ARG A 168 2.73 16.42 -8.41
C ARG A 168 1.98 15.27 -9.08
N LEU A 169 2.53 14.05 -9.05
CA LEU A 169 1.84 12.86 -9.55
C LEU A 169 0.57 12.57 -8.74
N VAL A 170 0.65 12.61 -7.40
CA VAL A 170 -0.50 12.41 -6.52
C VAL A 170 -1.59 13.45 -6.79
N ALA A 171 -1.23 14.74 -6.78
CA ALA A 171 -2.17 15.84 -6.98
C ALA A 171 -2.88 15.82 -8.35
N THR A 172 -2.26 15.18 -9.35
CA THR A 172 -2.84 15.05 -10.70
C THR A 172 -3.45 13.66 -10.97
N GLY A 173 -3.56 12.80 -9.94
CA GLY A 173 -4.02 11.42 -10.12
C GLY A 173 -3.21 10.65 -11.17
N GLY A 174 -1.90 10.91 -11.26
CA GLY A 174 -0.99 10.29 -12.23
C GLY A 174 -1.03 10.91 -13.64
N ALA A 175 -1.67 12.06 -13.84
CA ALA A 175 -1.75 12.70 -15.17
C ALA A 175 -0.51 13.54 -15.52
N ALA A 176 0.33 13.94 -14.53
CA ALA A 176 1.52 14.73 -14.78
C ALA A 176 2.52 14.00 -15.70
N GLY A 177 2.94 14.66 -16.76
CA GLY A 177 3.87 14.10 -17.74
C GLY A 177 5.30 14.02 -17.19
N VAL A 178 5.96 12.87 -17.30
CA VAL A 178 7.32 12.65 -16.77
C VAL A 178 8.34 13.62 -17.36
N ALA A 179 8.23 13.97 -18.66
CA ALA A 179 9.09 14.94 -19.30
C ALA A 179 8.91 16.36 -18.74
N ALA A 180 7.68 16.74 -18.37
CA ALA A 180 7.41 18.01 -17.71
C ALA A 180 8.04 18.05 -16.32
N LEU A 181 7.85 17.00 -15.51
CA LEU A 181 8.48 16.89 -14.19
C LEU A 181 10.01 17.01 -14.26
N ALA A 182 10.64 16.33 -15.20
CA ALA A 182 12.09 16.41 -15.37
C ALA A 182 12.55 17.82 -15.71
N ARG A 183 11.87 18.50 -16.63
CA ARG A 183 12.15 19.87 -17.04
C ARG A 183 11.98 20.87 -15.87
N GLU A 184 10.90 20.75 -15.09
CA GLU A 184 10.65 21.62 -13.94
C GLU A 184 11.72 21.46 -12.85
N LEU A 185 12.28 20.25 -12.69
CA LEU A 185 13.39 19.98 -11.78
C LEU A 185 14.77 20.32 -12.31
N GLY A 186 14.90 20.71 -13.58
CA GLY A 186 16.20 20.89 -14.23
C GLY A 186 16.98 19.56 -14.39
N TRP A 187 16.29 18.43 -14.44
CA TRP A 187 16.89 17.10 -14.54
C TRP A 187 16.74 16.49 -15.94
N SER A 188 17.71 15.66 -16.33
CA SER A 188 17.48 14.77 -17.46
C SER A 188 16.42 13.73 -17.12
N HIS A 189 15.70 13.23 -18.13
CA HIS A 189 14.71 12.15 -17.94
C HIS A 189 15.33 10.91 -17.24
N ARG A 190 16.54 10.52 -17.65
CA ARG A 190 17.27 9.39 -17.05
C ARG A 190 17.56 9.63 -15.56
N HIS A 191 17.98 10.82 -15.18
CA HIS A 191 18.29 11.19 -13.80
C HIS A 191 17.00 11.13 -12.93
N LEU A 192 15.91 11.74 -13.40
CA LEU A 192 14.62 11.66 -12.69
C LEU A 192 14.18 10.20 -12.49
N VAL A 193 14.20 9.38 -13.54
CA VAL A 193 13.78 7.97 -13.43
C VAL A 193 14.63 7.21 -12.41
N ALA A 194 15.95 7.40 -12.41
CA ALA A 194 16.85 6.71 -11.48
C ALA A 194 16.60 7.13 -10.01
N ARG A 195 16.54 8.45 -9.75
CA ARG A 195 16.33 8.98 -8.39
C ARG A 195 14.94 8.66 -7.87
N PHE A 196 13.93 8.76 -8.73
CA PHE A 196 12.56 8.46 -8.38
C PHE A 196 12.39 6.95 -8.06
N ARG A 197 12.97 6.06 -8.87
CA ARG A 197 12.93 4.62 -8.61
C ARG A 197 13.63 4.24 -7.30
N ASP A 198 14.75 4.86 -6.99
CA ASP A 198 15.46 4.65 -5.71
C ASP A 198 14.58 4.98 -4.49
N GLN A 199 13.87 6.12 -4.54
CA GLN A 199 13.16 6.65 -3.37
C GLN A 199 11.67 6.32 -3.31
N ILE A 200 11.04 5.99 -4.44
CA ILE A 200 9.61 5.66 -4.52
C ILE A 200 9.40 4.15 -4.73
N GLY A 201 10.37 3.47 -5.36
CA GLY A 201 10.30 2.05 -5.69
C GLY A 201 9.98 1.78 -7.15
N LEU A 202 9.05 2.52 -7.75
CA LEU A 202 8.65 2.39 -9.15
C LEU A 202 9.23 3.53 -10.00
N THR A 203 9.19 3.35 -11.32
CA THR A 203 9.47 4.48 -12.23
C THR A 203 8.34 5.52 -12.16
N PRO A 204 8.57 6.80 -12.51
CA PRO A 204 7.50 7.80 -12.53
C PRO A 204 6.29 7.37 -13.37
N LYS A 205 6.52 6.69 -14.51
CA LYS A 205 5.45 6.19 -15.39
C LYS A 205 4.65 5.06 -14.73
N ALA A 206 5.31 4.12 -14.06
CA ALA A 206 4.64 3.02 -13.36
C ALA A 206 3.85 3.55 -12.16
N ALA A 207 4.44 4.44 -11.37
CA ALA A 207 3.76 5.08 -10.24
C ALA A 207 2.53 5.90 -10.69
N ALA A 208 2.63 6.61 -11.80
CA ALA A 208 1.50 7.33 -12.41
C ALA A 208 0.35 6.40 -12.80
N ARG A 209 0.66 5.18 -13.29
CA ARG A 209 -0.37 4.16 -13.60
C ARG A 209 -1.07 3.67 -12.33
N VAL A 210 -0.33 3.40 -11.26
CA VAL A 210 -0.89 2.98 -9.97
C VAL A 210 -1.79 4.07 -9.38
N LEU A 211 -1.34 5.32 -9.37
CA LEU A 211 -2.12 6.47 -8.90
C LEU A 211 -3.41 6.67 -9.72
N ARG A 212 -3.33 6.52 -11.03
CA ARG A 212 -4.50 6.61 -11.91
C ARG A 212 -5.50 5.49 -11.62
N PHE A 213 -5.01 4.28 -11.42
CA PHE A 213 -5.83 3.13 -11.05
C PHE A 213 -6.51 3.34 -9.68
N GLU A 214 -5.75 3.76 -8.65
CA GLU A 214 -6.28 4.06 -7.31
C GLU A 214 -7.40 5.12 -7.39
N HIS A 215 -7.16 6.23 -8.11
CA HIS A 215 -8.16 7.27 -8.31
C HIS A 215 -9.42 6.75 -9.04
N ALA A 216 -9.24 5.91 -10.06
CA ALA A 216 -10.38 5.30 -10.78
C ALA A 216 -11.15 4.33 -9.88
N LEU A 217 -10.44 3.53 -9.07
CA LEU A 217 -11.04 2.60 -8.12
C LEU A 217 -11.91 3.32 -7.09
N ASP A 218 -11.42 4.44 -6.54
CA ASP A 218 -12.16 5.25 -5.56
C ASP A 218 -13.43 5.87 -6.17
N ARG A 219 -13.35 6.37 -7.41
CA ARG A 219 -14.52 6.87 -8.13
C ARG A 219 -15.58 5.78 -8.36
N LEU A 220 -15.16 4.58 -8.72
CA LEU A 220 -16.06 3.44 -8.89
C LEU A 220 -16.70 3.01 -7.56
N ARG A 221 -15.95 3.02 -6.45
CA ARG A 221 -16.48 2.80 -5.10
C ARG A 221 -17.51 3.86 -4.71
N GLY A 222 -17.29 5.10 -5.12
CA GLY A 222 -18.24 6.21 -4.98
C GLY A 222 -19.44 6.14 -5.92
N GLY A 223 -19.62 5.06 -6.69
CA GLY A 223 -20.77 4.83 -7.58
C GLY A 223 -20.65 5.45 -8.96
N ALA A 224 -19.50 5.98 -9.36
CA ALA A 224 -19.31 6.51 -10.70
C ALA A 224 -19.37 5.40 -11.77
N ARG A 225 -19.93 5.71 -12.95
CA ARG A 225 -20.00 4.74 -14.04
C ARG A 225 -18.62 4.52 -14.67
N PRO A 226 -18.29 3.30 -15.14
CA PRO A 226 -16.98 3.01 -15.72
C PRO A 226 -16.58 3.92 -16.90
N ALA A 227 -17.52 4.27 -17.77
CA ALA A 227 -17.24 5.15 -18.90
C ALA A 227 -16.85 6.57 -18.46
N ASP A 228 -17.58 7.13 -17.48
CA ASP A 228 -17.31 8.47 -16.92
C ASP A 228 -16.00 8.47 -16.13
N THR A 229 -15.71 7.37 -15.44
CA THR A 229 -14.47 7.18 -14.69
C THR A 229 -13.25 7.17 -15.61
N ALA A 230 -13.33 6.48 -16.75
CA ALA A 230 -12.23 6.43 -17.72
C ALA A 230 -11.85 7.84 -18.20
N ALA A 231 -12.84 8.63 -18.61
CA ALA A 231 -12.62 10.01 -19.06
C ALA A 231 -12.03 10.90 -17.93
N ALA A 232 -12.62 10.83 -16.73
CA ALA A 232 -12.22 11.66 -15.59
C ALA A 232 -10.83 11.33 -15.02
N CYS A 233 -10.36 10.08 -15.17
CA CYS A 233 -9.06 9.62 -14.67
C CYS A 233 -7.95 9.64 -15.73
N GLY A 234 -8.18 10.26 -16.91
CA GLY A 234 -7.15 10.43 -17.93
C GLY A 234 -6.76 9.11 -18.64
N TYR A 235 -7.66 8.14 -18.73
CA TYR A 235 -7.53 7.02 -19.65
C TYR A 235 -7.88 7.48 -21.05
N TYR A 236 -7.18 6.96 -22.04
CA TYR A 236 -7.47 7.26 -23.44
C TYR A 236 -8.89 6.83 -23.83
N ASP A 237 -9.28 5.63 -23.39
CA ASP A 237 -10.60 5.05 -23.57
C ASP A 237 -10.90 4.02 -22.47
N GLN A 238 -12.12 3.48 -22.47
CA GLN A 238 -12.54 2.45 -21.52
C GLN A 238 -11.76 1.13 -21.72
N ALA A 239 -11.30 0.83 -22.93
CA ALA A 239 -10.52 -0.39 -23.18
C ALA A 239 -9.13 -0.30 -22.55
N HIS A 240 -8.51 0.89 -22.54
CA HIS A 240 -7.26 1.16 -21.83
C HIS A 240 -7.46 0.98 -20.31
N MET A 241 -8.52 1.56 -19.74
CA MET A 241 -8.85 1.37 -18.33
C MET A 241 -9.08 -0.11 -18.01
N ASN A 242 -9.82 -0.84 -18.82
CA ASN A 242 -10.08 -2.27 -18.62
C ASN A 242 -8.79 -3.10 -18.60
N ARG A 243 -7.81 -2.77 -19.44
CA ARG A 243 -6.50 -3.47 -19.44
C ARG A 243 -5.73 -3.22 -18.13
N ASP A 244 -5.67 -1.96 -17.68
CA ASP A 244 -5.01 -1.63 -16.41
C ASP A 244 -5.69 -2.33 -15.22
N PHE A 245 -7.02 -2.33 -15.18
CA PHE A 245 -7.78 -2.99 -14.13
C PHE A 245 -7.59 -4.51 -14.11
N ARG A 246 -7.55 -5.19 -15.27
CA ARG A 246 -7.24 -6.62 -15.31
C ARG A 246 -5.83 -6.92 -14.82
N THR A 247 -4.86 -6.07 -15.12
CA THR A 247 -3.49 -6.23 -14.63
C THR A 247 -3.41 -5.99 -13.11
N MET A 248 -4.05 -4.94 -12.60
CA MET A 248 -3.89 -4.46 -11.22
C MET A 248 -4.88 -5.07 -10.23
N ALA A 249 -6.05 -5.50 -10.70
CA ALA A 249 -7.10 -6.08 -9.84
C ALA A 249 -7.59 -7.45 -10.31
N GLY A 250 -7.06 -7.99 -11.41
CA GLY A 250 -7.48 -9.28 -11.96
C GLY A 250 -8.88 -9.29 -12.55
N ALA A 251 -9.56 -8.15 -12.61
CA ALA A 251 -10.93 -8.02 -13.09
C ALA A 251 -11.15 -6.67 -13.79
N SER A 252 -12.15 -6.58 -14.67
CA SER A 252 -12.55 -5.30 -15.25
C SER A 252 -13.30 -4.42 -14.22
N PRO A 253 -13.38 -3.09 -14.42
CA PRO A 253 -14.14 -2.20 -13.56
C PRO A 253 -15.58 -2.66 -13.32
N GLY A 254 -16.27 -3.11 -14.37
CA GLY A 254 -17.65 -3.59 -14.25
C GLY A 254 -17.79 -4.89 -13.44
N GLU A 255 -16.81 -5.79 -13.53
CA GLU A 255 -16.78 -7.01 -12.72
C GLU A 255 -16.53 -6.69 -11.23
N LEU A 256 -15.64 -5.74 -10.94
CA LEU A 256 -15.39 -5.26 -9.58
C LEU A 256 -16.63 -4.63 -8.95
N VAL A 257 -17.29 -3.70 -9.64
CA VAL A 257 -18.51 -3.06 -9.17
C VAL A 257 -19.59 -4.12 -8.86
N ARG A 258 -19.79 -5.10 -9.75
CA ARG A 258 -20.75 -6.19 -9.50
C ARG A 258 -20.36 -7.05 -8.29
N SER A 259 -19.08 -7.31 -8.06
CA SER A 259 -18.62 -8.10 -6.91
C SER A 259 -18.91 -7.39 -5.58
N TRP A 260 -18.76 -6.07 -5.54
CA TRP A 260 -19.08 -5.27 -4.34
C TRP A 260 -20.57 -5.27 -4.03
N THR A 261 -21.42 -5.10 -5.04
CA THR A 261 -22.89 -5.13 -4.87
C THR A 261 -23.39 -6.53 -4.47
N ALA A 262 -22.66 -7.59 -4.81
CA ALA A 262 -22.97 -8.98 -4.43
C ALA A 262 -22.40 -9.38 -3.05
N GLY A 263 -21.80 -8.46 -2.28
CA GLY A 263 -21.22 -8.72 -0.95
C GLY A 263 -19.97 -9.60 -0.98
N ARG A 264 -19.35 -9.79 -2.14
CA ARG A 264 -18.06 -10.49 -2.31
C ARG A 264 -16.96 -9.45 -2.16
N ALA A 265 -16.49 -9.26 -0.94
CA ALA A 265 -15.50 -8.24 -0.65
C ALA A 265 -14.14 -8.56 -1.27
N ILE A 266 -13.76 -7.80 -2.28
CA ILE A 266 -12.36 -7.37 -2.42
C ILE A 266 -12.21 -6.33 -1.31
N VAL A 267 -11.54 -6.72 -0.21
CA VAL A 267 -11.33 -5.78 0.91
C VAL A 267 -10.38 -4.70 0.41
N PRO A 268 -10.71 -3.41 0.59
CA PRO A 268 -9.75 -2.35 0.35
C PRO A 268 -8.56 -2.49 1.30
N GLY A 269 -7.36 -2.28 0.77
CA GLY A 269 -6.18 -2.02 1.59
C GLY A 269 -6.36 -0.73 2.35
#